data_d7261d58355ba72e4334eff17cb26038
#
_entry.id   d7261d58355ba72e4334eff17cb26038
#
_cell.length_a   1.000
_cell.length_b   1.000
_cell.length_c   1.000
_cell.angle_alpha   90.00
_cell.angle_beta   90.00
_cell.angle_gamma   90.00
#
_symmetry.space_group_name_H-M   'P 1'
#
loop_
_entity.id
_entity.type
_entity.pdbx_description
1 polymer ?
#
loop_
_entity_poly.entity_id
_entity_poly.type
_entity_poly.pdbx_seq_one_letter_code
_entity_poly.pdbx_strand_id
1 'polypeptide(L)'
;EVHALLGENGAGKSTLIKSIAGAHQCDSGTITIDGKEFHSLTPLQAKEMGVEAVYQEFNQMPSLSVAENIYLTELRGKRIVADQREFERKAAELFKEMNLDLNPKVKVASLTNGYKQMVEIAKAISKPTTKILILDEPTAPLTVDQVDILFRLIHNLKEKGISMIFISHRMPEIFEI
;
A
#
# COMPACT_ATOMS: atom_id res chain seq x y z
N GLU A 1 -3.92 -12.16 8.36
CA GLU A 1 -3.93 -11.60 9.72
C GLU A 1 -3.71 -10.09 9.67
N VAL A 2 -4.36 -9.31 10.58
CA VAL A 2 -4.13 -7.86 10.73
C VAL A 2 -3.55 -7.61 12.11
N HIS A 3 -2.39 -6.96 12.15
CA HIS A 3 -1.75 -6.49 13.37
C HIS A 3 -1.87 -4.97 13.48
N ALA A 4 -2.53 -4.50 14.53
CA ALA A 4 -2.58 -3.09 14.85
C ALA A 4 -1.31 -2.66 15.58
N LEU A 5 -0.62 -1.64 15.07
CA LEU A 5 0.55 -1.05 15.72
C LEU A 5 0.17 0.30 16.33
N LEU A 6 0.08 0.33 17.65
CA LEU A 6 -0.34 1.49 18.43
C LEU A 6 0.82 2.15 19.17
N GLY A 7 0.71 3.41 19.45
CA GLY A 7 1.68 4.16 20.25
C GLY A 7 1.60 5.65 19.99
N GLU A 8 2.12 6.45 20.90
CA GLU A 8 2.21 7.90 20.77
C GLU A 8 3.18 8.33 19.66
N ASN A 9 3.13 9.60 19.28
CA ASN A 9 4.10 10.18 18.36
C ASN A 9 5.51 10.07 18.96
N GLY A 10 6.47 9.60 18.15
CA GLY A 10 7.83 9.34 18.62
C GLY A 10 8.06 7.95 19.25
N ALA A 11 7.05 7.10 19.40
CA ALA A 11 7.19 5.75 19.96
C ALA A 11 7.96 4.75 19.07
N GLY A 12 8.47 5.17 17.89
CA GLY A 12 9.26 4.33 17.01
C GLY A 12 8.46 3.55 15.96
N LYS A 13 7.14 3.74 15.85
CA LYS A 13 6.29 3.04 14.86
C LYS A 13 6.83 3.17 13.44
N SER A 14 7.07 4.41 12.99
CA SER A 14 7.58 4.68 11.64
C SER A 14 9.00 4.13 11.41
N THR A 15 9.84 4.06 12.46
CA THR A 15 11.16 3.44 12.37
C THR A 15 11.02 1.93 12.15
N LEU A 16 10.15 1.28 12.91
CA LEU A 16 9.89 -0.15 12.79
C LEU A 16 9.39 -0.52 11.38
N ILE A 17 8.37 0.18 10.88
CA ILE A 17 7.83 -0.12 9.54
C ILE A 17 8.83 0.19 8.42
N LYS A 18 9.63 1.24 8.56
CA LYS A 18 10.70 1.55 7.61
C LYS A 18 11.81 0.48 7.61
N SER A 19 12.11 -0.12 8.76
CA SER A 19 13.03 -1.25 8.85
C SER A 19 12.47 -2.49 8.16
N ILE A 20 11.20 -2.83 8.38
CA ILE A 20 10.52 -3.97 7.72
C ILE A 20 10.42 -3.74 6.21
N ALA A 21 10.13 -2.52 5.77
CA ALA A 21 10.06 -2.16 4.35
C ALA A 21 11.45 -1.96 3.70
N GLY A 22 12.54 -2.09 4.49
CA GLY A 22 13.93 -1.97 4.02
C GLY A 22 14.39 -0.53 3.74
N ALA A 23 13.62 0.47 4.14
CA ALA A 23 13.97 1.88 3.98
C ALA A 23 14.87 2.41 5.10
N HIS A 24 15.04 1.66 6.19
CA HIS A 24 15.91 1.96 7.31
C HIS A 24 16.69 0.71 7.70
N GLN A 25 18.01 0.86 7.95
CA GLN A 25 18.85 -0.25 8.39
C GLN A 25 18.67 -0.48 9.89
N CYS A 26 18.59 -1.74 10.30
CA CYS A 26 18.54 -2.10 11.71
C CYS A 26 19.94 -2.04 12.33
N ASP A 27 20.05 -1.45 13.50
CA ASP A 27 21.32 -1.45 14.27
C ASP A 27 21.61 -2.83 14.86
N SER A 28 20.55 -3.57 15.23
CA SER A 28 20.65 -4.93 15.81
C SER A 28 19.32 -5.68 15.66
N GLY A 29 19.37 -7.00 15.87
CA GLY A 29 18.22 -7.88 15.75
C GLY A 29 18.09 -8.53 14.38
N THR A 30 16.98 -9.23 14.16
CA THR A 30 16.66 -9.95 12.92
C THR A 30 15.22 -9.72 12.51
N ILE A 31 14.99 -9.66 11.20
CA ILE A 31 13.66 -9.66 10.58
C ILE A 31 13.48 -11.01 9.91
N THR A 32 12.45 -11.75 10.28
CA THR A 32 12.15 -13.05 9.67
C THR A 32 10.87 -12.94 8.82
N ILE A 33 10.98 -13.28 7.53
CA ILE A 33 9.84 -13.31 6.58
C ILE A 33 9.83 -14.67 5.88
N ASP A 34 8.73 -15.40 5.97
CA ASP A 34 8.58 -16.75 5.41
C ASP A 34 9.76 -17.68 5.80
N GLY A 35 10.21 -17.61 7.05
CA GLY A 35 11.32 -18.43 7.58
C GLY A 35 12.72 -18.00 7.14
N LYS A 36 12.85 -16.95 6.34
CA LYS A 36 14.16 -16.36 5.99
C LYS A 36 14.50 -15.23 6.93
N GLU A 37 15.70 -15.27 7.46
CA GLU A 37 16.24 -14.28 8.40
C GLU A 37 17.09 -13.23 7.69
N PHE A 38 16.90 -11.97 8.07
CA PHE A 38 17.62 -10.80 7.57
C PHE A 38 18.06 -9.95 8.76
N HIS A 39 19.32 -9.55 8.83
CA HIS A 39 19.78 -8.54 9.80
C HIS A 39 19.26 -7.15 9.41
N SER A 40 19.17 -6.89 8.13
CA SER A 40 18.58 -5.69 7.56
C SER A 40 18.09 -6.01 6.15
N LEU A 41 17.03 -5.33 5.72
CA LEU A 41 16.49 -5.45 4.37
C LEU A 41 16.82 -4.19 3.56
N THR A 42 17.02 -4.38 2.26
CA THR A 42 16.93 -3.27 1.29
C THR A 42 15.49 -3.17 0.79
N PRO A 43 15.06 -2.00 0.23
CA PRO A 43 13.71 -1.88 -0.33
C PRO A 43 13.42 -2.89 -1.44
N LEU A 44 14.45 -3.29 -2.19
CA LEU A 44 14.31 -4.30 -3.24
C LEU A 44 14.04 -5.69 -2.64
N GLN A 45 14.83 -6.09 -1.64
CA GLN A 45 14.64 -7.36 -0.93
C GLN A 45 13.27 -7.43 -0.24
N ALA A 46 12.84 -6.36 0.44
CA ALA A 46 11.52 -6.29 1.05
C ALA A 46 10.41 -6.54 0.01
N LYS A 47 10.49 -5.88 -1.15
CA LYS A 47 9.54 -6.10 -2.26
C LYS A 47 9.61 -7.51 -2.84
N GLU A 48 10.78 -8.10 -2.99
CA GLU A 48 10.95 -9.49 -3.44
C GLU A 48 10.35 -10.49 -2.44
N MET A 49 10.36 -10.16 -1.14
CA MET A 49 9.68 -10.93 -0.10
C MET A 49 8.17 -10.66 -0.01
N GLY A 50 7.65 -9.75 -0.84
CA GLY A 50 6.22 -9.42 -0.91
C GLY A 50 5.77 -8.39 0.12
N VAL A 51 6.70 -7.59 0.67
CA VAL A 51 6.37 -6.48 1.57
C VAL A 51 6.10 -5.22 0.76
N GLU A 52 4.91 -4.67 0.90
CA GLU A 52 4.52 -3.37 0.34
C GLU A 52 4.10 -2.44 1.46
N ALA A 53 4.46 -1.16 1.34
CA ALA A 53 4.16 -0.16 2.34
C ALA A 53 3.47 1.06 1.71
N VAL A 54 2.38 1.48 2.33
CA VAL A 54 1.65 2.71 2.03
C VAL A 54 1.93 3.68 3.17
N TYR A 55 2.69 4.72 2.86
CA TYR A 55 3.08 5.74 3.82
C TYR A 55 2.08 6.91 3.82
N GLN A 56 2.18 7.75 4.82
CA GLN A 56 1.38 8.96 4.94
C GLN A 56 1.66 9.98 3.81
N GLU A 57 2.90 10.00 3.29
CA GLU A 57 3.28 10.85 2.16
C GLU A 57 3.00 10.15 0.83
N PHE A 58 2.38 10.87 -0.11
CA PHE A 58 2.06 10.34 -1.43
C PHE A 58 3.31 10.27 -2.31
N ASN A 59 3.54 9.09 -2.89
CA ASN A 59 4.65 8.86 -3.81
C ASN A 59 4.14 8.69 -5.26
N GLN A 60 3.41 9.69 -5.74
CA GLN A 60 2.71 9.68 -7.02
C GLN A 60 3.28 10.72 -7.98
N MET A 61 3.14 10.45 -9.26
CA MET A 61 3.47 11.38 -10.35
C MET A 61 2.20 12.15 -10.75
N PRO A 62 2.06 13.44 -10.36
CA PRO A 62 0.81 14.19 -10.55
C PRO A 62 0.38 14.35 -12.00
N SER A 63 1.33 14.40 -12.93
CA SER A 63 1.11 14.57 -14.37
C SER A 63 0.61 13.32 -15.09
N LEU A 64 0.78 12.16 -14.49
CA LEU A 64 0.36 10.86 -15.04
C LEU A 64 -1.06 10.52 -14.62
N SER A 65 -1.69 9.63 -15.40
CA SER A 65 -2.99 9.07 -15.05
C SER A 65 -2.90 8.16 -13.83
N VAL A 66 -4.04 7.86 -13.23
CA VAL A 66 -4.16 6.90 -12.12
C VAL A 66 -3.64 5.53 -12.53
N ALA A 67 -4.05 5.02 -13.71
CA ALA A 67 -3.60 3.73 -14.22
C ALA A 67 -2.07 3.68 -14.40
N GLU A 68 -1.46 4.74 -14.94
CA GLU A 68 -0.01 4.84 -15.08
C GLU A 68 0.68 4.86 -13.71
N ASN A 69 0.16 5.58 -12.73
CA ASN A 69 0.74 5.60 -11.38
C ASN A 69 0.75 4.22 -10.71
N ILE A 70 -0.28 3.40 -10.95
CA ILE A 70 -0.37 2.03 -10.40
C ILE A 70 0.63 1.10 -11.09
N TYR A 71 0.67 1.08 -12.43
CA TYR A 71 1.34 0.02 -13.19
C TYR A 71 2.69 0.42 -13.82
N LEU A 72 3.09 1.70 -13.80
CA LEU A 72 4.34 2.15 -14.42
C LEU A 72 5.58 1.42 -13.87
N THR A 73 5.55 0.99 -12.61
CA THR A 73 6.65 0.25 -11.99
C THR A 73 6.80 -1.19 -12.50
N GLU A 74 5.80 -1.76 -13.18
CA GLU A 74 5.86 -3.09 -13.78
C GLU A 74 6.72 -3.12 -15.04
N LEU A 75 7.04 -1.96 -15.64
CA LEU A 75 7.81 -1.84 -16.89
C LEU A 75 9.31 -2.09 -16.74
N ARG A 76 9.79 -2.51 -15.58
CA ARG A 76 11.22 -2.80 -15.37
C ARG A 76 11.69 -3.92 -16.32
N GLY A 77 12.49 -3.55 -17.32
CA GLY A 77 13.26 -4.48 -18.16
C GLY A 77 12.57 -5.03 -19.41
N LYS A 78 11.33 -4.67 -19.71
CA LYS A 78 10.65 -5.01 -20.96
C LYS A 78 10.50 -3.78 -21.85
N ARG A 79 10.52 -3.98 -23.18
CA ARG A 79 10.38 -2.91 -24.20
C ARG A 79 9.33 -1.88 -23.78
N ILE A 80 9.75 -0.61 -23.75
CA ILE A 80 9.00 0.55 -23.27
C ILE A 80 7.91 0.94 -24.30
N VAL A 81 6.95 0.07 -24.51
CA VAL A 81 5.65 0.48 -25.03
C VAL A 81 4.68 0.10 -23.93
N ALA A 82 4.46 1.05 -23.00
CA ALA A 82 3.37 0.92 -22.04
C ALA A 82 2.08 0.85 -22.86
N ASP A 83 1.41 -0.28 -22.86
CA ASP A 83 0.05 -0.34 -23.41
C ASP A 83 -0.87 0.35 -22.39
N GLN A 84 -1.05 1.66 -22.59
CA GLN A 84 -1.90 2.48 -21.75
C GLN A 84 -3.31 1.90 -21.60
N ARG A 85 -3.84 1.27 -22.66
CA ARG A 85 -5.15 0.62 -22.63
C ARG A 85 -5.16 -0.59 -21.70
N GLU A 86 -4.07 -1.35 -21.67
CA GLU A 86 -3.94 -2.48 -20.73
C GLU A 86 -3.89 -1.99 -19.28
N PHE A 87 -3.16 -0.92 -18.99
CA PHE A 87 -3.13 -0.32 -17.65
C PHE A 87 -4.50 0.19 -17.22
N GLU A 88 -5.21 0.90 -18.10
CA GLU A 88 -6.56 1.39 -17.86
C GLU A 88 -7.53 0.24 -17.57
N ARG A 89 -7.46 -0.85 -18.33
CA ARG A 89 -8.31 -2.03 -18.11
C ARG A 89 -8.02 -2.69 -16.76
N LYS A 90 -6.74 -2.96 -16.46
CA LYS A 90 -6.32 -3.54 -15.17
C LYS A 90 -6.73 -2.67 -13.99
N ALA A 91 -6.55 -1.35 -14.09
CA ALA A 91 -6.95 -0.42 -13.05
C ALA A 91 -8.46 -0.40 -12.84
N ALA A 92 -9.26 -0.45 -13.92
CA ALA A 92 -10.71 -0.52 -13.83
C ALA A 92 -11.20 -1.81 -13.14
N GLU A 93 -10.58 -2.95 -13.45
CA GLU A 93 -10.86 -4.24 -12.80
C GLU A 93 -10.52 -4.19 -11.31
N LEU A 94 -9.35 -3.66 -10.96
CA LEU A 94 -8.91 -3.50 -9.57
C LEU A 94 -9.86 -2.58 -8.78
N PHE A 95 -10.27 -1.45 -9.36
CA PHE A 95 -11.21 -0.52 -8.70
C PHE A 95 -12.58 -1.15 -8.49
N LYS A 96 -13.04 -1.99 -9.43
CA LYS A 96 -14.28 -2.75 -9.26
C LYS A 96 -14.15 -3.74 -8.09
N GLU A 97 -13.02 -4.44 -7.94
CA GLU A 97 -12.77 -5.32 -6.78
C GLU A 97 -12.71 -4.55 -5.46
N MET A 98 -12.16 -3.33 -5.48
CA MET A 98 -12.10 -2.43 -4.31
C MET A 98 -13.45 -1.75 -4.02
N ASN A 99 -14.45 -1.88 -4.88
CA ASN A 99 -15.70 -1.10 -4.85
C ASN A 99 -15.44 0.41 -4.83
N LEU A 100 -14.44 0.86 -5.60
CA LEU A 100 -14.00 2.24 -5.71
C LEU A 100 -14.45 2.83 -7.04
N ASP A 101 -15.30 3.86 -6.99
CA ASP A 101 -15.71 4.61 -8.20
C ASP A 101 -14.63 5.65 -8.55
N LEU A 102 -13.68 5.23 -9.37
CA LEU A 102 -12.58 6.08 -9.84
C LEU A 102 -12.25 5.77 -11.30
N ASN A 103 -12.26 6.82 -12.14
CA ASN A 103 -11.85 6.68 -13.54
C ASN A 103 -10.33 6.54 -13.65
N PRO A 104 -9.81 5.42 -14.19
CA PRO A 104 -8.36 5.17 -14.29
C PRO A 104 -7.60 6.15 -15.20
N LYS A 105 -8.32 6.89 -16.07
CA LYS A 105 -7.74 7.83 -17.04
C LYS A 105 -7.46 9.22 -16.48
N VAL A 106 -8.05 9.58 -15.33
CA VAL A 106 -7.86 10.91 -14.75
C VAL A 106 -6.43 11.09 -14.26
N LYS A 107 -5.92 12.31 -14.34
CA LYS A 107 -4.60 12.64 -13.81
C LYS A 107 -4.66 12.69 -12.28
N VAL A 108 -3.63 12.18 -11.63
CA VAL A 108 -3.52 12.20 -10.16
C VAL A 108 -3.55 13.63 -9.61
N ALA A 109 -3.06 14.63 -10.36
CA ALA A 109 -3.13 16.03 -9.96
C ALA A 109 -4.56 16.54 -9.67
N SER A 110 -5.59 15.96 -10.32
CA SER A 110 -6.99 16.37 -10.15
C SER A 110 -7.70 15.68 -8.98
N LEU A 111 -7.04 14.73 -8.31
CA LEU A 111 -7.64 13.95 -7.23
C LEU A 111 -7.58 14.69 -5.89
N THR A 112 -8.58 14.46 -5.06
CA THR A 112 -8.51 14.79 -3.63
C THR A 112 -7.51 13.89 -2.92
N ASN A 113 -7.04 14.28 -1.74
CA ASN A 113 -6.09 13.48 -0.96
C ASN A 113 -6.64 12.09 -0.61
N GLY A 114 -7.94 11.97 -0.34
CA GLY A 114 -8.57 10.68 -0.10
C GLY A 114 -8.47 9.72 -1.31
N TYR A 115 -8.75 10.21 -2.52
CA TYR A 115 -8.57 9.40 -3.72
C TYR A 115 -7.09 9.09 -4.00
N LYS A 116 -6.16 10.01 -3.73
CA LYS A 116 -4.73 9.75 -3.82
C LYS A 116 -4.31 8.61 -2.89
N GLN A 117 -4.82 8.60 -1.66
CA GLN A 117 -4.59 7.52 -0.70
C GLN A 117 -5.08 6.17 -1.24
N MET A 118 -6.31 6.14 -1.79
CA MET A 118 -6.86 4.93 -2.38
C MET A 118 -6.04 4.44 -3.58
N VAL A 119 -5.44 5.34 -4.37
CA VAL A 119 -4.51 4.99 -5.47
C VAL A 119 -3.20 4.39 -4.94
N GLU A 120 -2.62 4.89 -3.84
CA GLU A 120 -1.42 4.25 -3.22
C GLU A 120 -1.75 2.84 -2.73
N ILE A 121 -2.90 2.64 -2.09
CA ILE A 121 -3.35 1.32 -1.66
C ILE A 121 -3.55 0.40 -2.87
N ALA A 122 -4.25 0.87 -3.91
CA ALA A 122 -4.43 0.14 -5.15
C ALA A 122 -3.09 -0.28 -5.77
N LYS A 123 -2.10 0.61 -5.82
CA LYS A 123 -0.75 0.34 -6.30
C LYS A 123 -0.03 -0.74 -5.48
N ALA A 124 -0.18 -0.72 -4.16
CA ALA A 124 0.43 -1.73 -3.30
C ALA A 124 -0.16 -3.13 -3.52
N ILE A 125 -1.50 -3.22 -3.68
CA ILE A 125 -2.20 -4.51 -3.84
C ILE A 125 -2.30 -4.99 -5.29
N SER A 126 -1.98 -4.15 -6.28
CA SER A 126 -1.96 -4.55 -7.70
C SER A 126 -0.92 -5.63 -8.01
N LYS A 127 0.09 -5.77 -7.15
CA LYS A 127 1.17 -6.73 -7.32
C LYS A 127 0.75 -8.11 -6.81
N PRO A 128 0.80 -9.15 -7.65
CA PRO A 128 0.40 -10.50 -7.25
C PRO A 128 1.33 -11.13 -6.20
N THR A 129 2.50 -10.53 -5.99
CA THR A 129 3.50 -10.99 -5.01
C THR A 129 3.28 -10.43 -3.61
N THR A 130 2.34 -9.51 -3.41
CA THR A 130 2.09 -8.88 -2.12
C THR A 130 1.59 -9.90 -1.10
N LYS A 131 2.34 -10.05 -0.01
CA LYS A 131 2.04 -10.94 1.13
C LYS A 131 1.84 -10.16 2.41
N ILE A 132 2.59 -9.07 2.57
CA ILE A 132 2.56 -8.20 3.74
C ILE A 132 2.29 -6.77 3.26
N LEU A 133 1.22 -6.18 3.76
CA LEU A 133 0.82 -4.81 3.46
C LEU A 133 0.94 -3.96 4.74
N ILE A 134 1.77 -2.93 4.69
CA ILE A 134 1.93 -1.96 5.76
C ILE A 134 1.10 -0.73 5.41
N LEU A 135 0.23 -0.30 6.32
CA LEU A 135 -0.65 0.85 6.17
C LEU A 135 -0.34 1.85 7.29
N ASP A 136 0.31 2.96 6.97
CA ASP A 136 0.70 4.00 7.93
C ASP A 136 -0.32 5.14 7.93
N GLU A 137 -1.18 5.18 8.95
CA GLU A 137 -2.30 6.13 9.12
C GLU A 137 -3.17 6.28 7.86
N PRO A 138 -3.64 5.18 7.24
CA PRO A 138 -4.24 5.23 5.92
C PRO A 138 -5.57 5.99 5.88
N THR A 139 -6.24 6.17 7.01
CA THR A 139 -7.57 6.81 7.13
C THR A 139 -7.50 8.32 7.27
N ALA A 140 -6.32 8.88 7.60
CA ALA A 140 -6.16 10.31 7.89
C ALA A 140 -6.72 11.26 6.79
N PRO A 141 -6.51 11.00 5.48
CA PRO A 141 -7.03 11.85 4.40
C PRO A 141 -8.41 11.42 3.88
N LEU A 142 -9.02 10.34 4.42
CA LEU A 142 -10.23 9.72 3.89
C LEU A 142 -11.51 10.35 4.45
N THR A 143 -12.55 10.37 3.62
CA THR A 143 -13.94 10.61 4.08
C THR A 143 -14.51 9.36 4.75
N VAL A 144 -15.62 9.48 5.47
CA VAL A 144 -16.29 8.34 6.14
C VAL A 144 -16.58 7.22 5.16
N ASP A 145 -17.18 7.52 4.01
CA ASP A 145 -17.50 6.51 2.98
C ASP A 145 -16.23 5.81 2.45
N GLN A 146 -15.12 6.55 2.33
CA GLN A 146 -13.84 5.97 1.90
C GLN A 146 -13.20 5.09 2.98
N VAL A 147 -13.37 5.43 4.26
CA VAL A 147 -12.95 4.56 5.37
C VAL A 147 -13.69 3.24 5.33
N ASP A 148 -15.01 3.25 5.11
CA ASP A 148 -15.81 2.02 4.97
C ASP A 148 -15.34 1.16 3.77
N ILE A 149 -14.98 1.80 2.65
CA ILE A 149 -14.40 1.09 1.49
C ILE A 149 -13.06 0.45 1.89
N LEU A 150 -12.20 1.18 2.58
CA LEU A 150 -10.89 0.67 3.03
C LEU A 150 -11.04 -0.52 3.98
N PHE A 151 -11.94 -0.45 4.95
CA PHE A 151 -12.13 -1.55 5.92
C PHE A 151 -12.69 -2.81 5.25
N ARG A 152 -13.64 -2.69 4.34
CA ARG A 152 -14.08 -3.82 3.50
C ARG A 152 -12.93 -4.41 2.68
N LEU A 153 -12.07 -3.56 2.11
CA LEU A 153 -10.90 -4.00 1.37
C LEU A 153 -9.93 -4.77 2.29
N ILE A 154 -9.63 -4.28 3.50
CA ILE A 154 -8.79 -4.94 4.50
C ILE A 154 -9.32 -6.34 4.82
N HIS A 155 -10.63 -6.48 5.06
CA HIS A 155 -11.26 -7.78 5.31
C HIS A 155 -11.09 -8.75 4.12
N ASN A 156 -11.34 -8.27 2.90
CA ASN A 156 -11.17 -9.08 1.69
C ASN A 156 -9.71 -9.52 1.49
N LEU A 157 -8.74 -8.65 1.75
CA LEU A 157 -7.32 -8.97 1.64
C LEU A 157 -6.87 -9.97 2.72
N LYS A 158 -7.41 -9.86 3.93
CA LYS A 158 -7.20 -10.82 5.02
C LYS A 158 -7.70 -12.23 4.63
N GLU A 159 -8.89 -12.31 4.01
CA GLU A 159 -9.45 -13.58 3.50
C GLU A 159 -8.59 -14.17 2.36
N LYS A 160 -7.99 -13.32 1.52
CA LYS A 160 -7.03 -13.72 0.48
C LYS A 160 -5.65 -14.13 1.05
N GLY A 161 -5.46 -14.11 2.38
CA GLY A 161 -4.24 -14.55 3.04
C GLY A 161 -3.15 -13.48 3.16
N ILE A 162 -3.44 -12.22 2.84
CA ILE A 162 -2.48 -11.13 3.00
C ILE A 162 -2.41 -10.74 4.49
N SER A 163 -1.19 -10.69 5.02
CA SER A 163 -0.94 -10.17 6.36
C SER A 163 -0.79 -8.66 6.32
N MET A 164 -1.32 -7.96 7.32
CA MET A 164 -1.29 -6.49 7.33
C MET A 164 -0.77 -5.94 8.65
N ILE A 165 -0.01 -4.86 8.57
CA ILE A 165 0.35 -4.02 9.72
C ILE A 165 -0.41 -2.71 9.54
N PHE A 166 -1.35 -2.45 10.43
CA PHE A 166 -2.20 -1.26 10.40
C PHE A 166 -1.81 -0.30 11.52
N ILE A 167 -1.38 0.90 11.18
CA ILE A 167 -1.00 1.93 12.14
C ILE A 167 -2.11 2.96 12.18
N SER A 168 -2.65 3.17 13.36
CA SER A 168 -3.60 4.26 13.64
C SER A 168 -3.47 4.70 15.09
N HIS A 169 -3.78 5.95 15.36
CA HIS A 169 -3.96 6.47 16.72
C HIS A 169 -5.44 6.56 17.10
N ARG A 170 -6.36 6.11 16.25
CA ARG A 170 -7.81 6.13 16.45
C ARG A 170 -8.30 4.77 16.92
N MET A 171 -8.61 4.67 18.21
CA MET A 171 -9.08 3.40 18.81
C MET A 171 -10.30 2.77 18.12
N PRO A 172 -11.33 3.51 17.67
CA PRO A 172 -12.47 2.93 16.97
C PRO A 172 -12.06 2.14 15.73
N GLU A 173 -11.08 2.62 14.95
CA GLU A 173 -10.58 1.95 13.76
C GLU A 173 -9.94 0.60 14.07
N ILE A 174 -9.25 0.50 15.22
CA ILE A 174 -8.56 -0.72 15.64
C ILE A 174 -9.54 -1.83 16.03
N PHE A 175 -10.70 -1.46 16.56
CA PHE A 175 -11.73 -2.46 16.94
C PHE A 175 -12.56 -2.93 15.74
N GLU A 176 -12.48 -2.21 14.61
CA GLU A 176 -13.25 -2.54 13.41
C GLU A 176 -12.49 -3.46 12.44
N ILE A 177 -11.15 -3.44 12.46
CA ILE A 177 -10.28 -4.29 11.63
C ILE A 177 -9.87 -5.57 12.38
#